data_2ea9cd56fe6983721d49cad1640f3a47
#
_entry.id   2ea9cd56fe6983721d49cad1640f3a47
#
_cell.length_a   1.000
_cell.length_b   1.000
_cell.length_c   1.000
_cell.angle_alpha   90.00
_cell.angle_beta   90.00
_cell.angle_gamma   90.00
#
_symmetry.space_group_name_H-M   'P 1'
#
loop_
_entity.id
_entity.type
_entity.pdbx_description
1 polymer ?
#
loop_
_entity_poly.entity_id
_entity_poly.type
_entity_poly.pdbx_seq_one_letter_code
_entity_poly.pdbx_strand_id
1 'polypeptide(L)'
;MMRSLYSGVSGLQNHQVRMDVIGNNISNVNTTGFKRGRVNFQDLISQMMQGPARPNERVGGVNPKQIGLGMTVATIDTIHTQGSLQTTGIKTDLAIQGNGFFVFRAGDQQMFSRAGAFGLDEEGMLVNPSNGMRVQGWQARSIDGESVINTSAQIEDLMIPVGSKDPAKETSQVYLACNLNKNTPLIPAGATAAQIQEGTWTTEYDIYDAFGGTHTLRVDFVRNPDQENQWIATATVDPNAEEALVQGLTVGDVESADGRTFIVEYGNDGTLRSVQNAEGGQDNADVLAVSLTFDVPRTSIPVDPVTGAPLGQQTQTFDLNLGEVGAFIDSMTQFASESSTKVFSQNGFPMGYLEDFRIDQSGTITGVFSNGNNRSLGQVALATFRNPGGLEKGGETTFVESINSGIADIGSVGVAGKGKIIAGALEMSNVDLAEQFTDMIVTQRGFQASSRTIQTSDQMLQEVLTLKR
;
A
#
# COMPACT_ATOMS: atom_id res chain seq x y z
N MET A 1 29.17 58.53 -12.99
CA MET A 1 28.29 58.72 -11.82
C MET A 1 26.86 58.15 -12.04
N MET A 2 26.14 58.48 -13.13
CA MET A 2 24.79 57.90 -13.36
C MET A 2 24.82 56.36 -13.44
N ARG A 3 25.82 55.77 -14.08
CA ARG A 3 25.94 54.27 -14.16
C ARG A 3 26.14 53.62 -12.81
N SER A 4 26.97 54.21 -11.93
CA SER A 4 27.17 53.67 -10.57
C SER A 4 25.91 53.75 -9.72
N LEU A 5 25.08 54.80 -9.97
CA LEU A 5 23.79 54.97 -9.32
C LEU A 5 22.81 53.88 -9.76
N TYR A 6 22.69 53.60 -11.07
CA TYR A 6 21.87 52.49 -11.58
C TYR A 6 22.34 51.11 -11.09
N SER A 7 23.65 50.89 -11.08
CA SER A 7 24.21 49.64 -10.53
C SER A 7 23.90 49.49 -9.03
N GLY A 8 23.97 50.58 -8.26
CA GLY A 8 23.59 50.57 -6.85
C GLY A 8 22.11 50.29 -6.62
N VAL A 9 21.24 50.90 -7.42
CA VAL A 9 19.78 50.69 -7.33
C VAL A 9 19.39 49.24 -7.70
N SER A 10 19.93 48.72 -8.81
CA SER A 10 19.69 47.30 -9.18
C SER A 10 20.19 46.35 -8.11
N GLY A 11 21.35 46.60 -7.51
CA GLY A 11 21.89 45.82 -6.41
C GLY A 11 20.98 45.84 -5.19
N LEU A 12 20.45 47.01 -4.83
CA LEU A 12 19.55 47.19 -3.68
C LEU A 12 18.22 46.42 -3.89
N GLN A 13 17.59 46.58 -5.04
CA GLN A 13 16.33 45.88 -5.36
C GLN A 13 16.50 44.35 -5.37
N ASN A 14 17.58 43.85 -5.95
CA ASN A 14 17.82 42.40 -6.03
C ASN A 14 18.19 41.78 -4.69
N HIS A 15 18.95 42.49 -3.83
CA HIS A 15 19.19 42.06 -2.46
C HIS A 15 17.91 42.06 -1.61
N GLN A 16 16.98 42.97 -1.86
CA GLN A 16 15.66 42.96 -1.21
C GLN A 16 14.88 41.67 -1.57
N VAL A 17 14.77 41.33 -2.86
CA VAL A 17 14.12 40.08 -3.31
C VAL A 17 14.75 38.85 -2.67
N ARG A 18 16.09 38.80 -2.57
CA ARG A 18 16.79 37.70 -1.88
C ARG A 18 16.42 37.64 -0.40
N MET A 19 16.32 38.80 0.27
CA MET A 19 15.94 38.87 1.67
C MET A 19 14.52 38.37 1.91
N ASP A 20 13.58 38.69 1.00
CA ASP A 20 12.19 38.24 1.05
C ASP A 20 12.12 36.70 0.92
N VAL A 21 12.91 36.09 0.02
CA VAL A 21 12.97 34.63 -0.14
C VAL A 21 13.58 33.95 1.09
N ILE A 22 14.67 34.51 1.64
CA ILE A 22 15.29 34.01 2.88
C ILE A 22 14.31 34.10 4.04
N GLY A 23 13.60 35.23 4.18
CA GLY A 23 12.57 35.42 5.20
C GLY A 23 11.45 34.39 5.10
N ASN A 24 11.00 34.11 3.88
CA ASN A 24 10.03 33.04 3.63
C ASN A 24 10.54 31.66 3.99
N ASN A 25 11.81 31.33 3.65
CA ASN A 25 12.42 30.06 4.03
C ASN A 25 12.47 29.89 5.57
N ILE A 26 12.92 30.92 6.29
CA ILE A 26 13.00 30.88 7.75
C ILE A 26 11.62 30.72 8.39
N SER A 27 10.61 31.44 7.90
CA SER A 27 9.24 31.33 8.41
C SER A 27 8.65 29.93 8.26
N ASN A 28 9.06 29.19 7.22
CA ASN A 28 8.54 27.86 6.89
C ASN A 28 9.48 26.71 7.30
N VAL A 29 10.41 26.93 8.22
CA VAL A 29 11.32 25.86 8.70
C VAL A 29 10.60 24.70 9.36
N ASN A 30 9.50 24.98 10.06
CA ASN A 30 8.67 23.96 10.74
C ASN A 30 7.48 23.49 9.90
N THR A 31 7.33 23.97 8.66
CA THR A 31 6.21 23.58 7.79
C THR A 31 6.54 22.24 7.13
N THR A 32 5.66 21.25 7.31
CA THR A 32 5.80 19.91 6.72
C THR A 32 5.78 19.96 5.19
N GLY A 33 6.70 19.25 4.55
CA GLY A 33 6.79 19.18 3.08
C GLY A 33 7.25 20.46 2.38
N PHE A 34 7.60 21.52 3.13
CA PHE A 34 8.10 22.77 2.54
C PHE A 34 9.44 22.57 1.85
N LYS A 35 9.60 23.21 0.68
CA LYS A 35 10.85 23.22 -0.10
C LYS A 35 11.39 24.63 -0.21
N ARG A 36 12.68 24.80 0.16
CA ARG A 36 13.36 26.10 0.18
C ARG A 36 13.47 26.69 -1.20
N GLY A 37 13.30 28.01 -1.29
CA GLY A 37 13.62 28.79 -2.47
C GLY A 37 15.07 29.27 -2.44
N ARG A 38 15.69 29.39 -3.60
CA ARG A 38 17.02 29.97 -3.80
C ARG A 38 16.97 31.01 -4.91
N VAL A 39 17.56 32.17 -4.69
CA VAL A 39 17.66 33.26 -5.67
C VAL A 39 19.05 33.22 -6.33
N ASN A 40 19.05 33.15 -7.65
CA ASN A 40 20.27 33.27 -8.46
C ASN A 40 20.29 34.64 -9.15
N PHE A 41 21.48 35.26 -9.20
CA PHE A 41 21.71 36.55 -9.86
C PHE A 41 22.47 36.35 -11.16
N GLN A 42 22.22 37.25 -12.10
CA GLN A 42 23.03 37.39 -13.32
C GLN A 42 23.40 38.88 -13.54
N ASP A 43 24.49 39.13 -14.26
CA ASP A 43 24.85 40.44 -14.66
C ASP A 43 23.93 40.99 -15.76
N LEU A 44 23.70 42.28 -15.73
CA LEU A 44 23.05 43.00 -16.81
C LEU A 44 24.04 43.21 -17.98
N ILE A 45 23.56 43.77 -19.07
CA ILE A 45 24.34 44.07 -20.24
C ILE A 45 25.58 44.88 -19.88
N SER A 46 26.77 44.46 -20.37
CA SER A 46 28.00 45.21 -20.26
C SER A 46 28.16 46.16 -21.44
N GLN A 47 28.40 47.42 -21.14
CA GLN A 47 28.65 48.42 -22.17
C GLN A 47 30.12 48.38 -22.61
N MET A 48 30.34 48.20 -23.91
CA MET A 48 31.67 48.21 -24.51
C MET A 48 32.14 49.66 -24.68
N MET A 49 33.32 49.98 -24.04
CA MET A 49 34.01 51.27 -24.21
C MET A 49 35.02 51.22 -25.34
N GLN A 50 35.69 50.08 -25.50
CA GLN A 50 36.69 49.85 -26.53
C GLN A 50 36.58 48.40 -27.00
N GLY A 51 36.52 48.19 -28.32
CA GLY A 51 36.55 46.88 -28.95
C GLY A 51 37.87 46.17 -28.84
N PRO A 52 37.91 44.83 -28.97
CA PRO A 52 39.17 44.08 -29.06
C PRO A 52 39.88 44.39 -30.38
N ALA A 53 41.21 44.51 -30.35
CA ALA A 53 42.01 44.60 -31.55
C ALA A 53 42.95 43.40 -31.67
N ARG A 54 43.10 42.87 -32.90
CA ARG A 54 44.01 41.75 -33.18
C ARG A 54 45.46 42.22 -33.12
N PRO A 55 46.42 41.38 -32.70
CA PRO A 55 47.83 41.70 -32.76
C PRO A 55 48.27 41.79 -34.25
N ASN A 56 49.10 42.82 -34.54
CA ASN A 56 49.76 42.99 -35.81
C ASN A 56 51.24 42.91 -35.59
N GLU A 57 52.09 42.83 -36.67
CA GLU A 57 53.52 42.68 -36.59
C GLU A 57 54.23 43.81 -35.79
N ARG A 58 53.56 44.95 -35.58
CA ARG A 58 54.10 46.12 -34.87
C ARG A 58 53.49 46.42 -33.51
N VAL A 59 52.29 45.87 -33.23
CA VAL A 59 51.53 46.18 -32.00
C VAL A 59 50.86 44.94 -31.51
N GLY A 60 50.95 44.63 -30.20
CA GLY A 60 50.25 43.54 -29.56
C GLY A 60 48.72 43.73 -29.57
N GLY A 61 47.97 42.65 -29.40
CA GLY A 61 46.50 42.68 -29.30
C GLY A 61 46.02 43.47 -28.08
N VAL A 62 44.86 44.11 -28.22
CA VAL A 62 44.20 44.89 -27.14
C VAL A 62 42.92 44.18 -26.72
N ASN A 63 42.79 43.97 -25.43
CA ASN A 63 41.59 43.38 -24.83
C ASN A 63 40.41 44.39 -24.83
N PRO A 64 39.15 43.91 -24.91
CA PRO A 64 37.99 44.79 -24.84
C PRO A 64 37.90 45.45 -23.46
N LYS A 65 37.51 46.72 -23.42
CA LYS A 65 37.16 47.43 -22.18
C LYS A 65 35.66 47.53 -22.07
N GLN A 66 35.10 46.87 -21.04
CA GLN A 66 33.66 46.80 -20.81
C GLN A 66 33.32 47.22 -19.38
N ILE A 67 32.15 47.82 -19.19
CA ILE A 67 31.62 48.22 -17.88
C ILE A 67 30.24 47.61 -17.75
N GLY A 68 30.03 46.84 -16.68
CA GLY A 68 28.71 46.25 -16.32
C GLY A 68 27.72 47.32 -15.82
N LEU A 69 26.44 47.16 -16.11
CA LEU A 69 25.39 48.11 -15.75
C LEU A 69 24.59 47.66 -14.50
N GLY A 70 25.03 46.63 -13.79
CA GLY A 70 24.39 46.11 -12.59
C GLY A 70 24.04 44.64 -12.69
N MET A 71 23.16 44.19 -11.85
CA MET A 71 22.69 42.81 -11.78
C MET A 71 21.17 42.73 -11.81
N THR A 72 20.62 41.55 -12.17
CA THR A 72 19.20 41.22 -12.09
C THR A 72 19.00 39.83 -11.49
N VAL A 73 17.79 39.53 -11.00
CA VAL A 73 17.43 38.16 -10.62
C VAL A 73 17.33 37.33 -11.89
N ALA A 74 18.10 36.26 -11.96
CA ALA A 74 18.03 35.29 -13.05
C ALA A 74 16.89 34.31 -12.85
N THR A 75 16.85 33.67 -11.67
CA THR A 75 15.85 32.65 -11.32
C THR A 75 15.58 32.64 -9.82
N ILE A 76 14.40 32.18 -9.44
CA ILE A 76 14.05 31.80 -8.07
C ILE A 76 13.70 30.34 -8.11
N ASP A 77 14.69 29.48 -7.80
CA ASP A 77 14.55 28.03 -7.91
C ASP A 77 13.99 27.43 -6.62
N THR A 78 13.08 26.48 -6.74
CA THR A 78 12.65 25.64 -5.62
C THR A 78 13.54 24.39 -5.57
N ILE A 79 14.15 24.13 -4.42
CA ILE A 79 15.06 22.99 -4.24
C ILE A 79 14.30 21.83 -3.64
N HIS A 80 14.11 20.77 -4.44
CA HIS A 80 13.34 19.58 -4.08
C HIS A 80 14.17 18.47 -3.41
N THR A 81 15.25 18.83 -2.69
CA THR A 81 15.96 17.85 -1.86
C THR A 81 15.06 17.37 -0.72
N GLN A 82 15.28 16.13 -0.29
CA GLN A 82 14.55 15.55 0.82
C GLN A 82 14.88 16.27 2.14
N GLY A 83 13.84 16.56 2.92
CA GLY A 83 13.99 17.06 4.30
C GLY A 83 14.22 15.92 5.29
N SER A 84 14.45 16.25 6.57
CA SER A 84 14.53 15.27 7.64
C SER A 84 13.15 14.60 7.85
N LEU A 85 13.16 13.29 8.13
CA LEU A 85 11.96 12.54 8.48
C LEU A 85 11.78 12.55 9.99
N GLN A 86 10.61 12.99 10.44
CA GLN A 86 10.23 13.00 11.84
C GLN A 86 9.12 11.98 12.09
N THR A 87 9.36 11.03 12.99
CA THR A 87 8.36 10.03 13.38
C THR A 87 7.32 10.68 14.27
N THR A 88 6.04 10.50 13.94
CA THR A 88 4.88 11.02 14.70
C THR A 88 4.12 9.91 15.41
N GLY A 89 4.20 8.66 14.93
CA GLY A 89 3.45 7.52 15.44
C GLY A 89 1.98 7.50 15.02
N ILE A 90 1.51 8.47 14.23
CA ILE A 90 0.15 8.53 13.69
C ILE A 90 0.13 7.73 12.38
N LYS A 91 -0.74 6.73 12.27
CA LYS A 91 -0.79 5.80 11.12
C LYS A 91 -1.09 6.48 9.78
N THR A 92 -1.84 7.58 9.80
CA THR A 92 -2.21 8.36 8.63
C THR A 92 -1.13 9.33 8.17
N ASP A 93 -0.11 9.60 9.01
CA ASP A 93 1.02 10.42 8.61
C ASP A 93 1.95 9.62 7.70
N LEU A 94 2.18 10.11 6.50
CA LEU A 94 3.00 9.45 5.48
C LEU A 94 4.14 10.34 5.03
N ALA A 95 5.32 9.80 4.96
CA ALA A 95 6.48 10.48 4.38
C ALA A 95 7.02 9.72 3.17
N ILE A 96 7.47 10.44 2.16
CA ILE A 96 8.11 9.83 0.99
C ILE A 96 9.62 9.84 1.20
N GLN A 97 10.23 8.67 1.16
CA GLN A 97 11.68 8.52 1.14
C GLN A 97 12.16 8.36 -0.32
N GLY A 98 12.84 9.35 -0.83
CA GLY A 98 13.27 9.41 -2.23
C GLY A 98 12.45 10.39 -3.07
N ASN A 99 12.34 10.13 -4.36
CA ASN A 99 11.65 11.01 -5.30
C ASN A 99 10.15 10.69 -5.37
N GLY A 100 9.32 11.71 -5.55
CA GLY A 100 7.87 11.59 -5.76
C GLY A 100 7.09 12.67 -5.02
N PHE A 101 5.82 12.75 -5.31
CA PHE A 101 4.85 13.64 -4.67
C PHE A 101 3.57 12.84 -4.46
N PHE A 102 2.87 13.12 -3.38
CA PHE A 102 1.50 12.65 -3.21
C PHE A 102 0.60 13.37 -4.21
N VAL A 103 -0.39 12.64 -4.72
CA VAL A 103 -1.38 13.16 -5.67
C VAL A 103 -2.65 13.50 -4.93
N PHE A 104 -3.13 14.72 -5.10
CA PHE A 104 -4.36 15.21 -4.51
C PHE A 104 -5.34 15.62 -5.59
N ARG A 105 -6.61 15.57 -5.26
CA ARG A 105 -7.67 16.14 -6.05
C ARG A 105 -8.31 17.32 -5.33
N ALA A 106 -8.33 18.45 -6.02
CA ALA A 106 -9.05 19.67 -5.61
C ALA A 106 -10.10 20.02 -6.68
N GLY A 107 -11.33 19.54 -6.53
CA GLY A 107 -12.34 19.61 -7.58
C GLY A 107 -11.94 18.80 -8.81
N ASP A 108 -11.75 19.46 -9.96
CA ASP A 108 -11.34 18.83 -11.22
C ASP A 108 -9.82 18.89 -11.47
N GLN A 109 -9.06 19.57 -10.61
CA GLN A 109 -7.61 19.72 -10.78
C GLN A 109 -6.83 18.75 -9.90
N GLN A 110 -5.75 18.23 -10.45
CA GLN A 110 -4.76 17.46 -9.69
C GLN A 110 -3.72 18.42 -9.12
N MET A 111 -3.39 18.22 -7.85
CA MET A 111 -2.33 18.93 -7.16
C MET A 111 -1.36 17.93 -6.55
N PHE A 112 -0.13 18.37 -6.35
CA PHE A 112 0.95 17.53 -5.89
C PHE A 112 1.58 18.13 -4.64
N SER A 113 1.89 17.31 -3.64
CA SER A 113 2.57 17.79 -2.44
C SER A 113 3.52 16.74 -1.86
N ARG A 114 4.47 17.24 -1.05
CA ARG A 114 5.31 16.41 -0.19
C ARG A 114 4.79 16.34 1.25
N ALA A 115 3.82 17.19 1.59
CA ALA A 115 3.17 17.14 2.89
C ALA A 115 2.27 15.90 2.96
N GLY A 116 2.53 15.04 3.94
CA GLY A 116 1.83 13.78 4.14
C GLY A 116 1.09 13.70 5.47
N ALA A 117 0.74 14.83 6.06
CA ALA A 117 -0.15 14.88 7.22
C ALA A 117 -1.58 14.64 6.76
N PHE A 118 -2.06 13.40 6.87
CA PHE A 118 -3.39 13.00 6.41
C PHE A 118 -4.31 12.69 7.59
N GLY A 119 -5.61 12.81 7.33
CA GLY A 119 -6.68 12.41 8.22
C GLY A 119 -7.75 11.64 7.45
N LEU A 120 -8.68 11.06 8.18
CA LEU A 120 -9.89 10.47 7.62
C LEU A 120 -11.04 11.45 7.87
N ASP A 121 -11.88 11.65 6.86
CA ASP A 121 -13.14 12.38 7.00
C ASP A 121 -14.28 11.44 7.46
N GLU A 122 -15.49 11.97 7.59
CA GLU A 122 -16.68 11.23 8.04
C GLU A 122 -17.02 10.07 7.10
N GLU A 123 -16.71 10.19 5.80
CA GLU A 123 -16.95 9.16 4.79
C GLU A 123 -15.82 8.12 4.74
N GLY A 124 -14.74 8.31 5.52
CA GLY A 124 -13.55 7.47 5.47
C GLY A 124 -12.59 7.81 4.33
N MET A 125 -12.75 8.96 3.67
CA MET A 125 -11.81 9.43 2.65
C MET A 125 -10.50 9.87 3.29
N LEU A 126 -9.39 9.52 2.66
CA LEU A 126 -8.07 10.01 3.08
C LEU A 126 -7.87 11.43 2.56
N VAL A 127 -7.84 12.39 3.46
CA VAL A 127 -7.80 13.83 3.14
C VAL A 127 -6.64 14.53 3.83
N ASN A 128 -6.22 15.66 3.28
CA ASN A 128 -5.36 16.59 3.99
C ASN A 128 -6.25 17.49 4.88
N PRO A 129 -6.14 17.44 6.22
CA PRO A 129 -7.04 18.16 7.13
C PRO A 129 -6.89 19.68 7.06
N SER A 130 -5.82 20.22 6.47
CA SER A 130 -5.63 21.67 6.36
C SER A 130 -6.48 22.31 5.25
N ASN A 131 -6.77 21.56 4.18
CA ASN A 131 -7.45 22.09 2.98
C ASN A 131 -8.56 21.19 2.45
N GLY A 132 -8.78 20.01 3.04
CA GLY A 132 -9.82 19.06 2.62
C GLY A 132 -9.56 18.38 1.27
N MET A 133 -8.37 18.50 0.71
CA MET A 133 -8.03 17.84 -0.56
C MET A 133 -7.93 16.32 -0.34
N ARG A 134 -8.52 15.56 -1.27
CA ARG A 134 -8.56 14.11 -1.23
C ARG A 134 -7.28 13.51 -1.82
N VAL A 135 -6.72 12.53 -1.13
CA VAL A 135 -5.54 11.78 -1.60
C VAL A 135 -5.98 10.78 -2.66
N GLN A 136 -5.27 10.73 -3.76
CA GLN A 136 -5.55 9.82 -4.86
C GLN A 136 -4.65 8.58 -4.85
N GLY A 137 -5.22 7.49 -5.36
CA GLY A 137 -4.53 6.21 -5.50
C GLY A 137 -5.41 5.18 -6.21
N TRP A 138 -5.14 3.92 -5.97
CA TRP A 138 -5.95 2.81 -6.50
C TRP A 138 -6.71 2.15 -5.38
N GLN A 139 -8.03 2.12 -5.51
CA GLN A 139 -8.90 1.39 -4.61
C GLN A 139 -8.84 -0.11 -4.93
N ALA A 140 -8.78 -0.95 -3.90
CA ALA A 140 -8.87 -2.38 -4.09
C ALA A 140 -10.30 -2.76 -4.50
N ARG A 141 -10.42 -3.71 -5.43
CA ARG A 141 -11.69 -4.30 -5.84
C ARG A 141 -11.71 -5.76 -5.45
N SER A 142 -12.84 -6.21 -4.92
CA SER A 142 -13.04 -7.64 -4.63
C SER A 142 -13.38 -8.37 -5.92
N ILE A 143 -12.54 -9.35 -6.28
CA ILE A 143 -12.75 -10.27 -7.40
C ILE A 143 -12.66 -11.66 -6.80
N ASP A 144 -13.70 -12.47 -6.93
CA ASP A 144 -13.81 -13.84 -6.38
C ASP A 144 -13.47 -13.94 -4.87
N GLY A 145 -13.84 -12.89 -4.11
CA GLY A 145 -13.59 -12.83 -2.67
C GLY A 145 -12.15 -12.40 -2.28
N GLU A 146 -11.26 -12.19 -3.25
CA GLU A 146 -9.93 -11.64 -3.00
C GLU A 146 -9.86 -10.15 -3.33
N SER A 147 -9.11 -9.40 -2.53
CA SER A 147 -8.88 -7.96 -2.76
C SER A 147 -7.70 -7.76 -3.69
N VAL A 148 -7.97 -7.35 -4.91
CA VAL A 148 -6.94 -7.09 -5.93
C VAL A 148 -6.84 -5.59 -6.19
N ILE A 149 -5.61 -5.06 -6.20
CA ILE A 149 -5.31 -3.67 -6.56
C ILE A 149 -4.80 -3.65 -8.01
N ASN A 150 -5.55 -2.98 -8.89
CA ASN A 150 -5.12 -2.79 -10.27
C ASN A 150 -4.42 -1.43 -10.44
N THR A 151 -3.10 -1.43 -10.40
CA THR A 151 -2.27 -0.21 -10.56
C THR A 151 -2.22 0.34 -11.98
N SER A 152 -2.78 -0.38 -12.96
CA SER A 152 -2.90 0.10 -14.36
C SER A 152 -4.23 0.84 -14.61
N ALA A 153 -5.15 0.83 -13.65
CA ALA A 153 -6.40 1.57 -13.73
C ALA A 153 -6.18 3.07 -13.49
N GLN A 154 -7.19 3.87 -13.83
CA GLN A 154 -7.21 5.28 -13.47
C GLN A 154 -7.21 5.44 -11.96
N ILE A 155 -6.46 6.45 -11.46
CA ILE A 155 -6.44 6.77 -10.03
C ILE A 155 -7.79 7.34 -9.59
N GLU A 156 -8.20 6.94 -8.40
CA GLU A 156 -9.44 7.36 -7.75
C GLU A 156 -9.12 7.94 -6.36
N ASP A 157 -10.12 8.51 -5.69
CA ASP A 157 -9.97 8.97 -4.32
C ASP A 157 -9.85 7.76 -3.39
N LEU A 158 -8.90 7.79 -2.47
CA LEU A 158 -8.69 6.68 -1.53
C LEU A 158 -9.68 6.77 -0.37
N MET A 159 -10.41 5.68 -0.17
CA MET A 159 -11.35 5.51 0.92
C MET A 159 -10.91 4.35 1.83
N ILE A 160 -10.91 4.60 3.13
CA ILE A 160 -10.70 3.60 4.19
C ILE A 160 -12.01 3.51 4.97
N PRO A 161 -12.90 2.59 4.63
CA PRO A 161 -14.23 2.53 5.21
C PRO A 161 -14.20 1.95 6.63
N VAL A 162 -13.81 2.76 7.61
CA VAL A 162 -13.75 2.37 9.03
C VAL A 162 -15.13 1.90 9.50
N GLY A 163 -15.17 0.74 10.15
CA GLY A 163 -16.42 0.11 10.59
C GLY A 163 -17.25 -0.56 9.48
N SER A 164 -16.72 -0.64 8.24
CA SER A 164 -17.37 -1.41 7.18
C SER A 164 -17.35 -2.89 7.50
N LYS A 165 -18.34 -3.58 6.94
CA LYS A 165 -18.47 -5.03 7.07
C LYS A 165 -17.70 -5.72 5.95
N ASP A 166 -16.88 -6.71 6.31
CA ASP A 166 -16.35 -7.68 5.36
C ASP A 166 -17.40 -8.79 5.23
N PRO A 167 -17.97 -9.02 4.04
CA PRO A 167 -18.94 -10.09 3.86
C PRO A 167 -18.30 -11.44 4.19
N ALA A 168 -19.09 -12.35 4.73
CA ALA A 168 -18.64 -13.71 4.95
C ALA A 168 -18.26 -14.36 3.61
N LYS A 169 -17.30 -15.26 3.67
CA LYS A 169 -16.91 -16.12 2.54
C LYS A 169 -17.15 -17.57 2.92
N GLU A 170 -17.92 -18.27 2.08
CA GLU A 170 -18.13 -19.70 2.24
C GLU A 170 -16.81 -20.47 2.15
N THR A 171 -16.72 -21.53 2.94
CA THR A 171 -15.61 -22.48 2.86
C THR A 171 -15.81 -23.32 1.59
N SER A 172 -14.92 -23.19 0.63
CA SER A 172 -14.88 -24.01 -0.58
C SER A 172 -13.72 -24.99 -0.59
N GLN A 173 -12.68 -24.77 0.21
CA GLN A 173 -11.52 -25.67 0.30
C GLN A 173 -11.07 -25.78 1.75
N VAL A 174 -10.83 -27.01 2.18
CA VAL A 174 -10.27 -27.37 3.49
C VAL A 174 -9.08 -28.28 3.26
N TYR A 175 -7.94 -27.95 3.84
CA TYR A 175 -6.73 -28.76 3.77
C TYR A 175 -6.50 -29.47 5.09
N LEU A 176 -6.48 -30.80 5.06
CA LEU A 176 -6.32 -31.67 6.22
C LEU A 176 -4.97 -32.37 6.17
N ALA A 177 -4.16 -32.15 7.19
CA ALA A 177 -2.93 -32.91 7.40
C ALA A 177 -3.03 -33.65 8.72
N CYS A 178 -2.93 -34.97 8.70
CA CYS A 178 -2.96 -35.80 9.90
C CYS A 178 -2.01 -37.00 9.79
N ASN A 179 -1.58 -37.49 10.96
CA ASN A 179 -0.99 -38.78 11.08
C ASN A 179 -2.00 -39.74 11.74
N LEU A 180 -2.28 -40.86 11.10
CA LEU A 180 -3.11 -41.91 11.66
C LEU A 180 -2.20 -43.03 12.21
N ASN A 181 -2.41 -43.43 13.47
CA ASN A 181 -1.58 -44.42 14.10
C ASN A 181 -1.82 -45.83 13.51
N LYS A 182 -0.82 -46.39 12.86
CA LYS A 182 -0.88 -47.74 12.29
C LYS A 182 -1.26 -48.82 13.30
N ASN A 183 -0.98 -48.62 14.58
CA ASN A 183 -1.23 -49.60 15.65
C ASN A 183 -2.62 -49.47 16.31
N THR A 184 -3.48 -48.56 15.78
CA THR A 184 -4.87 -48.42 16.27
C THR A 184 -5.58 -49.77 16.22
N PRO A 185 -6.26 -50.21 17.30
CA PRO A 185 -6.96 -51.49 17.33
C PRO A 185 -8.11 -51.54 16.30
N LEU A 186 -8.30 -52.70 15.70
CA LEU A 186 -9.43 -52.96 14.85
C LEU A 186 -10.72 -53.07 15.69
N ILE A 187 -11.81 -52.49 15.20
CA ILE A 187 -13.10 -52.55 15.85
C ILE A 187 -13.80 -53.90 15.50
N PRO A 188 -14.00 -54.81 16.44
CA PRO A 188 -14.67 -56.09 16.17
C PRO A 188 -16.18 -55.91 15.99
N ALA A 189 -16.84 -56.81 15.24
CA ALA A 189 -18.29 -56.80 15.11
C ALA A 189 -18.95 -56.99 16.48
N GLY A 190 -19.81 -56.01 16.89
CA GLY A 190 -20.43 -56.01 18.22
C GLY A 190 -19.59 -55.37 19.32
N ALA A 191 -18.63 -54.52 18.97
CA ALA A 191 -17.77 -53.79 19.90
C ALA A 191 -18.58 -52.97 20.92
N THR A 192 -18.06 -52.85 22.13
CA THR A 192 -18.59 -51.93 23.14
C THR A 192 -18.24 -50.47 22.79
N ALA A 193 -19.01 -49.51 23.35
CA ALA A 193 -18.75 -48.07 23.09
C ALA A 193 -17.30 -47.66 23.40
N ALA A 194 -16.65 -48.25 24.43
CA ALA A 194 -15.24 -48.00 24.75
C ALA A 194 -14.28 -48.50 23.67
N GLN A 195 -14.54 -49.67 23.08
CA GLN A 195 -13.74 -50.26 22.01
C GLN A 195 -13.91 -49.48 20.70
N ILE A 196 -15.10 -48.93 20.41
CA ILE A 196 -15.34 -48.04 19.29
C ILE A 196 -14.55 -46.78 19.46
N GLN A 197 -14.56 -46.18 20.66
CA GLN A 197 -13.83 -44.94 20.95
C GLN A 197 -12.30 -45.14 20.86
N GLU A 198 -11.75 -46.29 21.30
CA GLU A 198 -10.33 -46.60 21.15
C GLU A 198 -9.90 -46.85 19.70
N GLY A 199 -10.80 -47.41 18.86
CA GLY A 199 -10.54 -47.71 17.46
C GLY A 199 -10.85 -46.58 16.47
N THR A 200 -11.45 -45.52 16.94
CA THR A 200 -11.86 -44.37 16.08
C THR A 200 -10.99 -43.15 16.40
N TRP A 201 -10.46 -42.52 15.38
CA TRP A 201 -9.85 -41.21 15.48
C TRP A 201 -10.79 -40.16 14.92
N THR A 202 -11.23 -39.24 15.76
CA THR A 202 -12.17 -38.18 15.40
C THR A 202 -11.47 -36.84 15.29
N THR A 203 -11.77 -36.09 14.24
CA THR A 203 -11.33 -34.72 14.08
C THR A 203 -12.55 -33.83 13.83
N GLU A 204 -12.59 -32.68 14.49
CA GLU A 204 -13.66 -31.68 14.38
C GLU A 204 -13.06 -30.31 14.08
N TYR A 205 -13.66 -29.56 13.19
CA TYR A 205 -13.30 -28.19 12.89
C TYR A 205 -14.48 -27.42 12.26
N ASP A 206 -14.41 -26.09 12.40
CA ASP A 206 -15.48 -25.23 11.95
C ASP A 206 -15.28 -24.85 10.48
N ILE A 207 -16.36 -24.92 9.72
CA ILE A 207 -16.51 -24.43 8.35
C ILE A 207 -17.56 -23.33 8.33
N TYR A 208 -17.52 -22.46 7.33
CA TYR A 208 -18.43 -21.32 7.24
C TYR A 208 -19.31 -21.41 6.00
N ASP A 209 -20.58 -21.07 6.15
CA ASP A 209 -21.51 -20.95 5.05
C ASP A 209 -21.42 -19.56 4.37
N ALA A 210 -22.13 -19.38 3.26
CA ALA A 210 -22.18 -18.13 2.50
C ALA A 210 -22.75 -16.94 3.30
N PHE A 211 -23.42 -17.19 4.42
CA PHE A 211 -24.01 -16.18 5.31
C PHE A 211 -23.15 -15.92 6.55
N GLY A 212 -22.07 -16.66 6.73
CA GLY A 212 -21.17 -16.57 7.89
C GLY A 212 -21.63 -17.43 9.08
N GLY A 213 -22.59 -18.31 8.88
CA GLY A 213 -22.95 -19.34 9.85
C GLY A 213 -21.78 -20.32 10.03
N THR A 214 -21.55 -20.74 11.27
CA THR A 214 -20.50 -21.72 11.60
C THR A 214 -21.12 -23.11 11.68
N HIS A 215 -20.56 -24.05 10.94
CA HIS A 215 -20.94 -25.48 10.95
C HIS A 215 -19.73 -26.31 11.37
N THR A 216 -19.94 -27.30 12.21
CA THR A 216 -18.87 -28.20 12.66
C THR A 216 -18.78 -29.40 11.73
N LEU A 217 -17.69 -29.48 10.98
CA LEU A 217 -17.34 -30.67 10.20
C LEU A 217 -16.59 -31.64 11.11
N ARG A 218 -17.14 -32.85 11.23
CA ARG A 218 -16.53 -33.97 11.95
C ARG A 218 -16.17 -35.05 10.97
N VAL A 219 -14.92 -35.52 11.05
CA VAL A 219 -14.45 -36.68 10.26
C VAL A 219 -13.93 -37.73 11.22
N ASP A 220 -14.59 -38.90 11.17
CA ASP A 220 -14.25 -40.07 11.96
C ASP A 220 -13.45 -41.06 11.11
N PHE A 221 -12.24 -41.39 11.52
CA PHE A 221 -11.38 -42.35 10.86
C PHE A 221 -11.35 -43.68 11.63
N VAL A 222 -11.70 -44.78 10.95
CA VAL A 222 -11.70 -46.13 11.49
C VAL A 222 -10.85 -47.02 10.59
N ARG A 223 -9.97 -47.83 11.21
CA ARG A 223 -9.14 -48.74 10.44
C ARG A 223 -9.97 -49.84 9.77
N ASN A 224 -9.74 -50.07 8.45
CA ASN A 224 -10.48 -51.10 7.69
C ASN A 224 -10.07 -52.50 8.20
N PRO A 225 -11.03 -53.36 8.66
CA PRO A 225 -10.74 -54.70 9.14
C PRO A 225 -10.33 -55.67 8.02
N ASP A 226 -10.76 -55.41 6.78
CA ASP A 226 -10.59 -56.36 5.67
C ASP A 226 -9.28 -56.11 4.89
N GLN A 227 -8.68 -54.90 4.99
CA GLN A 227 -7.48 -54.54 4.25
C GLN A 227 -6.46 -53.78 5.14
N GLU A 228 -5.22 -54.20 5.04
CA GLU A 228 -4.11 -53.48 5.69
C GLU A 228 -3.85 -52.13 4.98
N ASN A 229 -3.42 -51.14 5.73
CA ASN A 229 -3.08 -49.79 5.30
C ASN A 229 -4.27 -49.03 4.69
N GLN A 230 -5.50 -49.41 4.98
CA GLN A 230 -6.72 -48.65 4.59
C GLN A 230 -7.46 -48.19 5.83
N TRP A 231 -8.02 -47.00 5.70
CA TRP A 231 -8.88 -46.38 6.70
C TRP A 231 -10.21 -45.97 6.05
N ILE A 232 -11.27 -46.25 6.76
CA ILE A 232 -12.61 -45.82 6.41
C ILE A 232 -12.86 -44.49 7.11
N ALA A 233 -13.11 -43.45 6.37
CA ALA A 233 -13.40 -42.11 6.87
C ALA A 233 -14.88 -41.81 6.69
N THR A 234 -15.54 -41.32 7.74
CA THR A 234 -16.94 -40.88 7.68
C THR A 234 -17.00 -39.40 8.01
N ALA A 235 -17.48 -38.59 7.06
CA ALA A 235 -17.66 -37.16 7.22
C ALA A 235 -19.10 -36.83 7.60
N THR A 236 -19.27 -36.00 8.63
CA THR A 236 -20.57 -35.48 9.07
C THR A 236 -20.48 -34.00 9.35
N VAL A 237 -21.45 -33.22 8.88
CA VAL A 237 -21.57 -31.79 9.22
C VAL A 237 -22.65 -31.65 10.28
N ASP A 238 -22.38 -30.86 11.31
CA ASP A 238 -23.26 -30.62 12.46
C ASP A 238 -23.76 -31.93 13.11
N PRO A 239 -22.85 -32.74 13.69
CA PRO A 239 -23.20 -34.06 14.23
C PRO A 239 -24.27 -34.04 15.32
N ASN A 240 -24.52 -32.87 15.92
CA ASN A 240 -25.56 -32.66 16.95
C ASN A 240 -26.92 -32.21 16.38
N ALA A 241 -27.05 -32.02 15.07
CA ALA A 241 -28.32 -31.68 14.45
C ALA A 241 -29.28 -32.91 14.44
N GLU A 242 -30.60 -32.66 14.43
CA GLU A 242 -31.62 -33.73 14.39
C GLU A 242 -31.50 -34.60 13.13
N GLU A 243 -30.99 -34.05 12.04
CA GLU A 243 -30.64 -34.76 10.80
C GLU A 243 -29.20 -34.42 10.43
N ALA A 244 -28.37 -35.41 10.09
CA ALA A 244 -27.01 -35.18 9.61
C ALA A 244 -27.08 -34.51 8.24
N LEU A 245 -26.40 -33.37 8.12
CA LEU A 245 -26.55 -32.45 6.98
C LEU A 245 -25.75 -32.82 5.72
N VAL A 246 -24.89 -33.85 5.76
CA VAL A 246 -24.16 -34.29 4.56
C VAL A 246 -25.10 -35.06 3.64
N GLN A 247 -25.33 -34.52 2.46
CA GLN A 247 -26.23 -35.12 1.45
C GLN A 247 -25.49 -35.80 0.32
N GLY A 248 -24.25 -35.42 0.04
CA GLY A 248 -23.46 -36.01 -1.03
C GLY A 248 -21.99 -35.97 -0.73
N LEU A 249 -21.29 -37.05 -0.99
CA LEU A 249 -19.86 -37.18 -0.97
C LEU A 249 -19.41 -37.76 -2.31
N THR A 250 -18.52 -37.04 -3.01
CA THR A 250 -18.03 -37.46 -4.32
C THR A 250 -16.52 -37.65 -4.24
N VAL A 251 -16.05 -38.79 -4.73
CA VAL A 251 -14.61 -39.08 -4.89
C VAL A 251 -14.31 -39.25 -6.38
N GLY A 252 -13.47 -38.38 -6.92
CA GLY A 252 -13.34 -38.24 -8.37
C GLY A 252 -14.67 -37.84 -8.98
N ASP A 253 -15.19 -38.64 -9.95
CA ASP A 253 -16.47 -38.37 -10.62
C ASP A 253 -17.63 -39.25 -10.12
N VAL A 254 -17.44 -40.01 -9.02
CA VAL A 254 -18.43 -40.98 -8.51
C VAL A 254 -18.91 -40.58 -7.13
N GLU A 255 -20.22 -40.45 -7.00
CA GLU A 255 -20.89 -40.17 -5.72
C GLU A 255 -20.98 -41.43 -4.86
N SER A 256 -20.75 -41.32 -3.56
CA SER A 256 -20.89 -42.38 -2.61
C SER A 256 -22.36 -42.64 -2.30
N ALA A 257 -22.83 -43.92 -2.27
CA ALA A 257 -24.22 -44.27 -2.07
C ALA A 257 -24.74 -43.88 -0.67
N ASP A 258 -23.89 -43.83 0.34
CA ASP A 258 -24.23 -43.36 1.68
C ASP A 258 -24.01 -41.85 1.88
N GLY A 259 -23.39 -41.19 0.88
CA GLY A 259 -23.13 -39.75 0.87
C GLY A 259 -22.15 -39.27 1.95
N ARG A 260 -21.47 -40.16 2.68
CA ARG A 260 -20.70 -39.80 3.90
C ARG A 260 -19.36 -40.48 4.03
N THR A 261 -19.18 -41.64 3.37
CA THR A 261 -18.04 -42.52 3.62
C THR A 261 -17.09 -42.55 2.44
N PHE A 262 -15.79 -42.42 2.73
CA PHE A 262 -14.71 -42.62 1.78
C PHE A 262 -13.59 -43.45 2.40
N ILE A 263 -12.75 -44.05 1.58
CA ILE A 263 -11.64 -44.92 1.97
C ILE A 263 -10.36 -44.28 1.59
N VAL A 264 -9.43 -44.16 2.56
CA VAL A 264 -8.07 -43.62 2.37
C VAL A 264 -7.10 -44.79 2.39
N GLU A 265 -6.31 -44.92 1.33
CA GLU A 265 -5.29 -45.95 1.19
C GLU A 265 -3.89 -45.37 1.32
N TYR A 266 -3.04 -46.05 2.11
CA TYR A 266 -1.66 -45.66 2.35
C TYR A 266 -0.68 -46.65 1.71
N GLY A 267 0.44 -46.14 1.24
CA GLY A 267 1.58 -46.96 0.79
C GLY A 267 2.26 -47.70 1.95
N ASN A 268 3.11 -48.65 1.60
CA ASN A 268 3.95 -49.34 2.59
C ASN A 268 4.96 -48.41 3.28
N ASP A 269 5.23 -47.28 2.70
CA ASP A 269 6.06 -46.20 3.21
C ASP A 269 5.33 -45.27 4.18
N GLY A 270 4.02 -45.45 4.35
CA GLY A 270 3.15 -44.63 5.20
C GLY A 270 2.66 -43.35 4.59
N THR A 271 2.91 -43.12 3.30
CA THR A 271 2.38 -41.95 2.56
C THR A 271 1.01 -42.21 1.97
N LEU A 272 0.24 -41.15 1.71
CA LEU A 272 -1.04 -41.20 1.04
C LEU A 272 -0.88 -41.75 -0.39
N ARG A 273 -1.72 -42.71 -0.81
CA ARG A 273 -1.65 -43.35 -2.10
C ARG A 273 -2.88 -43.06 -2.98
N SER A 274 -4.05 -43.29 -2.43
CA SER A 274 -5.31 -43.07 -3.15
C SER A 274 -6.45 -42.83 -2.18
N VAL A 275 -7.51 -42.20 -2.71
CA VAL A 275 -8.78 -42.05 -2.03
C VAL A 275 -9.86 -42.69 -2.91
N GLN A 276 -10.71 -43.50 -2.31
CA GLN A 276 -11.71 -44.29 -2.99
C GLN A 276 -13.05 -44.22 -2.26
N ASN A 277 -14.14 -44.51 -2.96
CA ASN A 277 -15.43 -44.80 -2.33
C ASN A 277 -15.83 -46.27 -2.51
N ALA A 278 -16.89 -46.71 -1.83
CA ALA A 278 -17.37 -48.11 -1.88
C ALA A 278 -17.86 -48.50 -3.26
N GLU A 279 -18.28 -47.54 -4.10
CA GLU A 279 -18.86 -47.75 -5.44
C GLU A 279 -17.82 -47.79 -6.55
N GLY A 280 -16.54 -47.69 -6.23
CA GLY A 280 -15.40 -47.75 -7.17
C GLY A 280 -14.97 -46.43 -7.75
N GLY A 281 -15.47 -45.30 -7.24
CA GLY A 281 -14.88 -43.98 -7.51
C GLY A 281 -13.49 -43.92 -6.89
N GLN A 282 -12.52 -43.43 -7.66
CA GLN A 282 -11.14 -43.25 -7.22
C GLN A 282 -10.63 -41.92 -7.70
N ASP A 283 -10.05 -41.18 -6.80
CA ASP A 283 -9.29 -39.98 -7.14
C ASP A 283 -7.83 -40.36 -7.41
N ASN A 284 -7.37 -40.08 -8.62
CA ASN A 284 -6.02 -40.36 -9.11
C ASN A 284 -5.26 -39.04 -9.43
N ALA A 285 -5.74 -37.92 -8.94
CA ALA A 285 -5.05 -36.64 -9.09
C ALA A 285 -3.73 -36.61 -8.28
N ASP A 286 -2.86 -35.68 -8.60
CA ASP A 286 -1.62 -35.48 -7.81
C ASP A 286 -1.97 -34.98 -6.39
N VAL A 287 -3.04 -34.21 -6.24
CA VAL A 287 -3.64 -33.78 -4.97
C VAL A 287 -4.98 -34.49 -4.81
N LEU A 288 -5.09 -35.32 -3.76
CA LEU A 288 -6.28 -36.08 -3.49
C LEU A 288 -7.30 -35.24 -2.71
N ALA A 289 -8.51 -35.14 -3.27
CA ALA A 289 -9.58 -34.37 -2.66
C ALA A 289 -10.91 -35.16 -2.66
N VAL A 290 -11.75 -34.87 -1.67
CA VAL A 290 -13.11 -35.38 -1.55
C VAL A 290 -14.05 -34.21 -1.55
N SER A 291 -14.97 -34.16 -2.51
CA SER A 291 -16.01 -33.12 -2.55
C SER A 291 -17.17 -33.50 -1.68
N LEU A 292 -17.51 -32.65 -0.73
CA LEU A 292 -18.61 -32.80 0.23
C LEU A 292 -19.70 -31.77 -0.05
N THR A 293 -20.94 -32.22 -0.13
CA THR A 293 -22.13 -31.37 -0.29
C THR A 293 -23.03 -31.49 0.91
N PHE A 294 -23.43 -30.39 1.50
CA PHE A 294 -24.37 -30.38 2.63
C PHE A 294 -25.44 -29.31 2.46
N ASP A 295 -26.59 -29.53 3.09
CA ASP A 295 -27.65 -28.53 3.14
C ASP A 295 -27.38 -27.51 4.22
N VAL A 296 -27.43 -26.24 3.85
CA VAL A 296 -27.38 -25.14 4.82
C VAL A 296 -28.74 -25.08 5.55
N PRO A 297 -28.75 -25.12 6.90
CA PRO A 297 -30.02 -25.09 7.66
C PRO A 297 -30.86 -23.87 7.29
N ARG A 298 -32.15 -24.07 7.06
CA ARG A 298 -33.09 -23.00 6.69
C ARG A 298 -33.13 -21.84 7.69
N THR A 299 -32.79 -22.10 8.94
CA THR A 299 -32.67 -21.08 9.98
C THR A 299 -31.53 -20.08 9.72
N SER A 300 -30.50 -20.46 8.96
CA SER A 300 -29.37 -19.63 8.57
C SER A 300 -29.59 -18.89 7.25
N ILE A 301 -30.56 -19.32 6.43
CA ILE A 301 -30.81 -18.70 5.12
C ILE A 301 -31.84 -17.58 5.27
N PRO A 302 -31.55 -16.34 4.83
CA PRO A 302 -32.50 -15.26 4.78
C PRO A 302 -33.67 -15.63 3.88
N VAL A 303 -34.90 -15.33 4.31
CA VAL A 303 -36.11 -15.56 3.51
C VAL A 303 -36.66 -14.23 2.99
N ASP A 304 -37.18 -14.24 1.79
CA ASP A 304 -37.93 -13.11 1.24
C ASP A 304 -39.15 -12.84 2.11
N PRO A 305 -39.30 -11.66 2.70
CA PRO A 305 -40.43 -11.37 3.58
C PRO A 305 -41.80 -11.39 2.89
N VAL A 306 -41.83 -11.34 1.56
CA VAL A 306 -43.08 -11.33 0.77
C VAL A 306 -43.46 -12.73 0.28
N THR A 307 -42.50 -13.49 -0.21
CA THR A 307 -42.74 -14.80 -0.82
C THR A 307 -42.47 -15.98 0.13
N GLY A 308 -41.69 -15.74 1.20
CA GLY A 308 -41.24 -16.81 2.12
C GLY A 308 -40.22 -17.77 1.47
N ALA A 309 -39.73 -17.43 0.27
CA ALA A 309 -38.71 -18.23 -0.42
C ALA A 309 -37.32 -17.93 0.13
N PRO A 310 -36.41 -18.92 0.23
CA PRO A 310 -35.04 -18.71 0.67
C PRO A 310 -34.29 -17.85 -0.35
N LEU A 311 -33.56 -16.82 0.13
CA LEU A 311 -32.79 -15.86 -0.66
C LEU A 311 -31.32 -16.29 -0.78
N GLY A 312 -31.01 -17.54 -1.00
CA GLY A 312 -29.63 -18.00 -1.12
C GLY A 312 -29.51 -19.46 -1.53
N GLN A 313 -28.28 -19.93 -1.62
CA GLN A 313 -28.00 -21.34 -1.88
C GLN A 313 -28.50 -22.19 -0.69
N GLN A 314 -29.19 -23.25 -0.99
CA GLN A 314 -29.66 -24.20 0.02
C GLN A 314 -28.63 -25.31 0.28
N THR A 315 -27.74 -25.51 -0.67
CA THR A 315 -26.68 -26.52 -0.62
C THR A 315 -25.30 -25.84 -0.82
N GLN A 316 -24.33 -26.28 -0.06
CA GLN A 316 -22.94 -25.83 -0.18
C GLN A 316 -22.05 -27.04 -0.47
N THR A 317 -21.12 -26.85 -1.41
CA THR A 317 -20.13 -27.87 -1.74
C THR A 317 -18.74 -27.34 -1.41
N PHE A 318 -17.91 -28.17 -0.79
CA PHE A 318 -16.50 -27.85 -0.54
C PHE A 318 -15.62 -29.08 -0.75
N ASP A 319 -14.36 -28.82 -1.09
CA ASP A 319 -13.37 -29.87 -1.31
C ASP A 319 -12.50 -30.04 -0.05
N LEU A 320 -12.50 -31.25 0.48
CA LEU A 320 -11.63 -31.70 1.55
C LEU A 320 -10.34 -32.25 0.93
N ASN A 321 -9.30 -31.45 0.86
CA ASN A 321 -7.98 -31.82 0.35
C ASN A 321 -7.22 -32.60 1.41
N LEU A 322 -6.80 -33.83 1.09
CA LEU A 322 -6.11 -34.77 1.98
C LEU A 322 -4.59 -34.74 1.77
N GLY A 323 -4.12 -34.02 0.77
CA GLY A 323 -2.70 -33.83 0.45
C GLY A 323 -2.26 -34.45 -0.87
N GLU A 324 -0.96 -34.33 -1.14
CA GLU A 324 -0.35 -34.85 -2.36
C GLU A 324 0.05 -36.33 -2.23
N VAL A 325 -0.08 -37.08 -3.30
CA VAL A 325 0.33 -38.49 -3.37
C VAL A 325 1.84 -38.62 -3.10
N GLY A 326 2.21 -39.45 -2.13
CA GLY A 326 3.60 -39.68 -1.76
C GLY A 326 4.28 -38.58 -0.96
N ALA A 327 3.60 -37.49 -0.63
CA ALA A 327 4.15 -36.41 0.19
C ALA A 327 4.13 -36.76 1.70
N PHE A 328 5.11 -36.23 2.43
CA PHE A 328 5.20 -36.34 3.89
C PHE A 328 4.81 -35.04 4.60
N ILE A 329 4.84 -33.94 3.89
CA ILE A 329 4.55 -32.60 4.44
C ILE A 329 3.18 -32.16 3.93
N ASP A 330 2.36 -31.62 4.82
CA ASP A 330 1.03 -31.10 4.53
C ASP A 330 0.09 -32.11 3.85
N SER A 331 0.24 -33.39 4.17
CA SER A 331 -0.51 -34.53 3.65
C SER A 331 -0.89 -35.50 4.76
N MET A 332 -1.87 -36.33 4.51
CA MET A 332 -2.21 -37.42 5.42
C MET A 332 -1.17 -38.51 5.38
N THR A 333 -0.77 -39.01 6.55
CA THR A 333 0.25 -40.06 6.71
C THR A 333 -0.20 -41.12 7.69
N GLN A 334 0.40 -42.33 7.59
CA GLN A 334 0.14 -43.43 8.49
C GLN A 334 1.46 -43.96 9.09
N PHE A 335 1.79 -43.53 10.32
CA PHE A 335 2.94 -44.00 11.06
C PHE A 335 2.54 -44.59 12.41
N ALA A 336 3.46 -45.31 13.05
CA ALA A 336 3.25 -45.91 14.39
C ALA A 336 3.35 -44.92 15.56
N SER A 337 3.35 -43.61 15.29
CA SER A 337 3.23 -42.54 16.28
C SER A 337 1.75 -42.27 16.62
N GLU A 338 1.51 -41.60 17.74
CA GLU A 338 0.16 -41.19 18.14
C GLU A 338 -0.57 -40.47 17.01
N SER A 339 -1.88 -40.72 16.88
CA SER A 339 -2.69 -40.03 15.91
C SER A 339 -2.73 -38.52 16.22
N SER A 340 -2.56 -37.71 15.22
CA SER A 340 -2.61 -36.26 15.35
C SER A 340 -3.26 -35.67 14.10
N THR A 341 -4.16 -34.73 14.30
CA THR A 341 -4.83 -34.04 13.20
C THR A 341 -4.60 -32.55 13.32
N LYS A 342 -4.26 -31.93 12.22
CA LYS A 342 -4.18 -30.50 12.10
C LYS A 342 -4.87 -30.09 10.83
N VAL A 343 -5.89 -29.23 10.94
CA VAL A 343 -6.37 -28.49 9.79
C VAL A 343 -5.30 -27.49 9.42
N PHE A 344 -4.75 -27.64 8.25
CA PHE A 344 -3.64 -26.84 7.78
C PHE A 344 -4.11 -25.44 7.35
N SER A 345 -5.17 -25.37 6.54
CA SER A 345 -5.81 -24.12 6.16
C SER A 345 -7.23 -24.34 5.67
N GLN A 346 -8.03 -23.29 5.75
CA GLN A 346 -9.32 -23.17 5.08
C GLN A 346 -9.48 -21.77 4.52
N ASN A 347 -10.29 -21.61 3.48
CA ASN A 347 -10.47 -20.35 2.79
C ASN A 347 -11.75 -19.60 3.16
N GLY A 348 -12.59 -20.16 4.03
CA GLY A 348 -13.80 -19.54 4.55
C GLY A 348 -13.54 -18.67 5.77
N PHE A 349 -14.38 -17.67 6.00
CA PHE A 349 -14.36 -16.83 7.19
C PHE A 349 -15.74 -16.21 7.45
N PRO A 350 -16.07 -15.93 8.73
CA PRO A 350 -17.31 -15.27 9.07
C PRO A 350 -17.26 -13.78 8.72
N MET A 351 -18.39 -13.10 8.80
CA MET A 351 -18.47 -11.67 8.63
C MET A 351 -17.58 -10.95 9.67
N GLY A 352 -16.79 -10.00 9.20
CA GLY A 352 -15.92 -9.17 10.03
C GLY A 352 -16.23 -7.68 9.93
N TYR A 353 -15.78 -6.89 10.91
CA TYR A 353 -15.77 -5.43 10.87
C TYR A 353 -14.34 -4.93 10.77
N LEU A 354 -14.11 -3.87 10.01
CA LEU A 354 -12.80 -3.22 9.96
C LEU A 354 -12.51 -2.59 11.31
N GLU A 355 -11.53 -3.15 12.06
CA GLU A 355 -11.09 -2.66 13.35
C GLU A 355 -9.93 -1.70 13.24
N ASP A 356 -8.99 -2.01 12.35
CA ASP A 356 -7.75 -1.25 12.20
C ASP A 356 -7.23 -1.30 10.76
N PHE A 357 -6.28 -0.42 10.44
CA PHE A 357 -5.57 -0.45 9.17
C PHE A 357 -4.08 -0.15 9.35
N ARG A 358 -3.29 -0.60 8.39
CA ARG A 358 -1.84 -0.35 8.32
C ARG A 358 -1.48 0.03 6.90
N ILE A 359 -0.47 0.91 6.77
CA ILE A 359 0.08 1.32 5.48
C ILE A 359 1.52 0.82 5.43
N ASP A 360 1.87 0.08 4.40
CA ASP A 360 3.20 -0.49 4.24
C ASP A 360 4.12 0.42 3.43
N GLN A 361 5.38 -0.02 3.21
CA GLN A 361 6.37 0.75 2.44
C GLN A 361 6.05 0.85 0.95
N SER A 362 5.20 -0.01 0.42
CA SER A 362 4.68 0.04 -0.95
C SER A 362 3.50 0.99 -1.09
N GLY A 363 3.06 1.62 0.01
CA GLY A 363 1.89 2.47 0.06
C GLY A 363 0.57 1.71 0.02
N THR A 364 0.61 0.37 0.18
CA THR A 364 -0.59 -0.45 0.26
C THR A 364 -1.25 -0.30 1.61
N ILE A 365 -2.53 0.01 1.60
CA ILE A 365 -3.36 0.14 2.79
C ILE A 365 -4.00 -1.22 3.04
N THR A 366 -3.63 -1.87 4.13
CA THR A 366 -4.17 -3.17 4.54
C THR A 366 -5.08 -2.99 5.74
N GLY A 367 -6.34 -3.38 5.60
CA GLY A 367 -7.32 -3.42 6.69
C GLY A 367 -7.19 -4.70 7.50
N VAL A 368 -7.32 -4.59 8.81
CA VAL A 368 -7.39 -5.69 9.77
C VAL A 368 -8.82 -5.81 10.24
N PHE A 369 -9.43 -6.95 10.00
CA PHE A 369 -10.83 -7.20 10.33
C PHE A 369 -10.97 -8.05 11.60
N SER A 370 -12.11 -7.92 12.29
CA SER A 370 -12.41 -8.65 13.53
C SER A 370 -12.46 -10.18 13.35
N ASN A 371 -12.63 -10.65 12.12
CA ASN A 371 -12.55 -12.07 11.77
C ASN A 371 -11.09 -12.58 11.63
N GLY A 372 -10.09 -11.74 11.92
CA GLY A 372 -8.67 -12.08 11.77
C GLY A 372 -8.14 -11.96 10.33
N ASN A 373 -8.99 -11.61 9.37
CA ASN A 373 -8.59 -11.47 7.98
C ASN A 373 -7.90 -10.13 7.73
N ASN A 374 -6.88 -10.15 6.86
CA ASN A 374 -6.17 -8.95 6.41
C ASN A 374 -6.43 -8.76 4.92
N ARG A 375 -7.07 -7.66 4.55
CA ARG A 375 -7.39 -7.36 3.15
C ARG A 375 -6.76 -6.05 2.71
N SER A 376 -6.27 -6.01 1.48
CA SER A 376 -5.83 -4.78 0.85
C SER A 376 -7.04 -3.90 0.53
N LEU A 377 -7.05 -2.65 1.03
CA LEU A 377 -8.12 -1.68 0.80
C LEU A 377 -7.81 -0.76 -0.38
N GLY A 378 -6.53 -0.46 -0.59
CA GLY A 378 -6.08 0.40 -1.67
C GLY A 378 -4.58 0.64 -1.62
N GLN A 379 -4.08 1.42 -2.57
CA GLN A 379 -2.67 1.81 -2.63
C GLN A 379 -2.53 3.28 -2.98
N VAL A 380 -1.69 4.00 -2.25
CA VAL A 380 -1.37 5.41 -2.49
C VAL A 380 -0.60 5.55 -3.79
N ALA A 381 -1.00 6.49 -4.65
CA ALA A 381 -0.28 6.83 -5.87
C ALA A 381 0.80 7.87 -5.60
N LEU A 382 1.95 7.72 -6.25
CA LEU A 382 3.00 8.74 -6.29
C LEU A 382 3.17 9.28 -7.72
N ALA A 383 3.35 10.59 -7.81
CA ALA A 383 3.70 11.27 -9.04
C ALA A 383 5.18 11.64 -9.05
N THR A 384 5.84 11.52 -10.19
CA THR A 384 7.19 12.04 -10.44
C THR A 384 7.19 12.94 -11.67
N PHE A 385 8.08 13.93 -11.67
CA PHE A 385 8.22 14.89 -12.77
C PHE A 385 9.63 14.82 -13.32
N ARG A 386 9.77 15.01 -14.64
CA ARG A 386 11.08 15.10 -15.28
C ARG A 386 11.85 16.34 -14.81
N ASN A 387 11.13 17.45 -14.60
CA ASN A 387 11.70 18.68 -14.08
C ASN A 387 10.85 19.19 -12.90
N PRO A 388 11.11 18.74 -11.67
CA PRO A 388 10.35 19.18 -10.49
C PRO A 388 10.56 20.67 -10.18
N GLY A 389 11.69 21.27 -10.59
CA GLY A 389 11.92 22.70 -10.42
C GLY A 389 11.03 23.61 -11.27
N GLY A 390 10.36 23.03 -12.30
CA GLY A 390 9.41 23.72 -13.14
C GLY A 390 7.97 23.74 -12.61
N LEU A 391 7.69 23.09 -11.49
CA LEU A 391 6.36 23.08 -10.88
C LEU A 391 5.98 24.47 -10.34
N GLU A 392 4.73 24.87 -10.53
CA GLU A 392 4.18 26.09 -9.96
C GLU A 392 3.68 25.85 -8.53
N LYS A 393 3.89 26.83 -7.63
CA LYS A 393 3.37 26.74 -6.25
C LYS A 393 1.89 27.10 -6.25
N GLY A 394 1.03 26.14 -5.87
CA GLY A 394 -0.42 26.34 -5.74
C GLY A 394 -0.86 26.93 -4.40
N GLY A 395 0.07 27.19 -3.47
CA GLY A 395 -0.22 27.53 -2.07
C GLY A 395 -0.29 26.27 -1.18
N GLU A 396 -0.36 26.49 0.15
CA GLU A 396 -0.55 25.40 1.13
C GLU A 396 0.38 24.18 0.95
N THR A 397 1.65 24.42 0.60
CA THR A 397 2.67 23.42 0.26
C THR A 397 2.32 22.51 -0.93
N THR A 398 1.36 22.90 -1.76
CA THR A 398 0.99 22.19 -2.98
C THR A 398 1.68 22.76 -4.21
N PHE A 399 1.80 21.92 -5.23
CA PHE A 399 2.38 22.23 -6.53
C PHE A 399 1.39 21.87 -7.64
N VAL A 400 1.43 22.60 -8.73
CA VAL A 400 0.62 22.39 -9.93
C VAL A 400 1.55 22.15 -11.11
N GLU A 401 1.12 21.33 -12.05
CA GLU A 401 1.85 21.12 -13.30
C GLU A 401 1.99 22.41 -14.09
N SER A 402 3.14 22.59 -14.69
CA SER A 402 3.41 23.66 -15.64
C SER A 402 3.90 23.11 -16.98
N ILE A 403 3.93 23.95 -18.00
CA ILE A 403 4.44 23.57 -19.32
C ILE A 403 5.89 23.06 -19.25
N ASN A 404 6.69 23.55 -18.28
CA ASN A 404 8.10 23.22 -18.14
C ASN A 404 8.38 22.08 -17.13
N SER A 405 7.41 21.68 -16.30
CA SER A 405 7.55 20.52 -15.42
C SER A 405 7.42 19.18 -16.16
N GLY A 406 6.70 19.21 -17.29
CA GLY A 406 6.21 18.02 -17.97
C GLY A 406 4.99 17.44 -17.27
N ILE A 407 4.38 16.43 -17.90
CA ILE A 407 3.21 15.72 -17.41
C ILE A 407 3.64 14.83 -16.22
N ALA A 408 2.78 14.73 -15.19
CA ALA A 408 3.00 13.85 -14.05
C ALA A 408 3.07 12.38 -14.50
N ASP A 409 4.17 11.72 -14.15
CA ASP A 409 4.29 10.27 -14.24
C ASP A 409 3.76 9.64 -12.94
N ILE A 410 2.47 9.27 -12.95
CA ILE A 410 1.78 8.68 -11.81
C ILE A 410 1.96 7.17 -11.85
N GLY A 411 2.30 6.58 -10.70
CA GLY A 411 2.50 5.14 -10.61
C GLY A 411 2.67 4.67 -9.17
N SER A 412 2.80 3.35 -9.04
CA SER A 412 2.97 2.70 -7.75
C SER A 412 4.31 3.05 -7.10
N VAL A 413 4.30 3.02 -5.79
CA VAL A 413 5.45 3.30 -4.92
C VAL A 413 6.58 2.29 -5.18
N GLY A 414 7.83 2.77 -5.22
CA GLY A 414 9.01 1.92 -5.41
C GLY A 414 9.29 1.49 -6.86
N VAL A 415 8.45 1.86 -7.83
CA VAL A 415 8.59 1.52 -9.24
C VAL A 415 9.04 2.73 -10.04
N ALA A 416 9.82 2.53 -11.11
CA ALA A 416 10.28 3.57 -12.05
C ALA A 416 10.97 4.77 -11.38
N GLY A 417 11.77 4.53 -10.33
CA GLY A 417 12.50 5.59 -9.61
C GLY A 417 11.67 6.39 -8.61
N LYS A 418 10.42 6.00 -8.39
CA LYS A 418 9.57 6.54 -7.32
C LYS A 418 10.08 6.07 -5.95
N GLY A 419 10.01 6.95 -4.95
CA GLY A 419 10.43 6.68 -3.59
C GLY A 419 9.58 5.62 -2.89
N LYS A 420 9.91 5.33 -1.63
CA LYS A 420 9.13 4.47 -0.73
C LYS A 420 8.32 5.33 0.23
N ILE A 421 7.21 4.80 0.72
CA ILE A 421 6.41 5.43 1.77
C ILE A 421 6.87 4.92 3.14
N ILE A 422 6.97 5.84 4.10
CA ILE A 422 7.17 5.54 5.51
C ILE A 422 5.92 6.02 6.24
N ALA A 423 5.18 5.10 6.81
CA ALA A 423 4.02 5.40 7.64
C ALA A 423 4.45 5.82 9.05
N GLY A 424 3.65 6.66 9.68
CA GLY A 424 3.92 7.18 11.02
C GLY A 424 5.05 8.21 11.08
N ALA A 425 5.35 8.87 9.96
CA ALA A 425 6.37 9.91 9.87
C ALA A 425 5.94 11.03 8.92
N LEU A 426 6.50 12.22 9.13
CA LEU A 426 6.33 13.39 8.27
C LEU A 426 7.67 13.86 7.73
N GLU A 427 7.67 14.37 6.51
CA GLU A 427 8.83 15.05 5.95
C GLU A 427 8.81 16.51 6.39
N MET A 428 9.87 16.94 7.10
CA MET A 428 10.05 18.31 7.53
C MET A 428 10.61 19.16 6.40
N SER A 429 10.59 20.47 6.59
CA SER A 429 11.23 21.41 5.68
C SER A 429 12.72 21.06 5.45
N ASN A 430 13.21 21.29 4.23
CA ASN A 430 14.65 21.16 3.91
C ASN A 430 15.46 22.44 4.15
N VAL A 431 14.94 23.37 4.95
CA VAL A 431 15.58 24.64 5.32
C VAL A 431 16.58 24.41 6.44
N ASP A 432 17.83 24.81 6.23
CA ASP A 432 18.84 24.93 7.28
C ASP A 432 18.88 26.36 7.81
N LEU A 433 18.51 26.54 9.08
CA LEU A 433 18.47 27.86 9.72
C LEU A 433 19.85 28.54 9.76
N ALA A 434 20.94 27.79 10.01
CA ALA A 434 22.29 28.36 10.10
C ALA A 434 22.71 28.89 8.75
N GLU A 435 22.45 28.16 7.66
CA GLU A 435 22.71 28.62 6.28
C GLU A 435 21.88 29.88 5.97
N GLN A 436 20.56 29.87 6.30
CA GLN A 436 19.67 30.99 6.00
C GLN A 436 20.02 32.26 6.78
N PHE A 437 20.41 32.17 8.05
CA PHE A 437 20.88 33.33 8.81
C PHE A 437 22.19 33.88 8.28
N THR A 438 23.11 33.01 7.88
CA THR A 438 24.37 33.45 7.25
C THR A 438 24.09 34.17 5.94
N ASP A 439 23.23 33.61 5.09
CA ASP A 439 22.82 34.25 3.84
C ASP A 439 22.07 35.58 4.07
N MET A 440 21.26 35.68 5.11
CA MET A 440 20.61 36.92 5.50
C MET A 440 21.63 38.00 5.87
N ILE A 441 22.65 37.68 6.70
CA ILE A 441 23.68 38.63 7.10
C ILE A 441 24.48 39.13 5.88
N VAL A 442 24.84 38.19 4.97
CA VAL A 442 25.57 38.56 3.72
C VAL A 442 24.70 39.46 2.85
N THR A 443 23.42 39.13 2.71
CA THR A 443 22.43 39.91 1.92
C THR A 443 22.21 41.30 2.51
N GLN A 444 22.07 41.41 3.83
CA GLN A 444 21.99 42.73 4.52
C GLN A 444 23.21 43.59 4.33
N ARG A 445 24.42 42.99 4.42
CA ARG A 445 25.66 43.71 4.17
C ARG A 445 25.77 44.17 2.70
N GLY A 446 25.32 43.32 1.75
CA GLY A 446 25.27 43.68 0.34
C GLY A 446 24.28 44.84 0.07
N PHE A 447 23.10 44.80 0.71
CA PHE A 447 22.12 45.88 0.66
C PHE A 447 22.70 47.21 1.23
N GLN A 448 23.36 47.16 2.38
CA GLN A 448 24.03 48.33 2.98
C GLN A 448 25.14 48.89 2.10
N ALA A 449 25.95 48.03 1.48
CA ALA A 449 27.00 48.42 0.55
C ALA A 449 26.41 49.11 -0.69
N SER A 450 25.35 48.57 -1.29
CA SER A 450 24.64 49.17 -2.42
C SER A 450 23.99 50.52 -2.06
N SER A 451 23.45 50.65 -0.85
CA SER A 451 22.93 51.94 -0.34
C SER A 451 24.01 52.98 -0.19
N ARG A 452 25.20 52.61 0.35
CA ARG A 452 26.36 53.53 0.47
C ARG A 452 26.88 53.98 -0.89
N THR A 453 26.90 53.10 -1.90
CA THR A 453 27.31 53.51 -3.27
C THR A 453 26.36 54.54 -3.85
N ILE A 454 25.07 54.47 -3.56
CA ILE A 454 24.09 55.50 -3.97
C ILE A 454 24.38 56.81 -3.24
N GLN A 455 24.59 56.78 -1.91
CA GLN A 455 24.87 57.98 -1.12
C GLN A 455 26.17 58.71 -1.59
N THR A 456 27.24 57.92 -1.79
CA THR A 456 28.52 58.51 -2.29
C THR A 456 28.37 59.07 -3.72
N SER A 457 27.62 58.43 -4.56
CA SER A 457 27.33 58.92 -5.92
C SER A 457 26.52 60.22 -5.88
N ASP A 458 25.54 60.33 -4.96
CA ASP A 458 24.75 61.56 -4.77
C ASP A 458 25.62 62.70 -4.26
N GLN A 459 26.48 62.46 -3.25
CA GLN A 459 27.43 63.44 -2.75
C GLN A 459 28.35 63.97 -3.87
N MET A 460 28.94 63.09 -4.70
CA MET A 460 29.73 63.49 -5.84
C MET A 460 28.96 64.33 -6.87
N LEU A 461 27.67 64.01 -7.07
CA LEU A 461 26.83 64.81 -7.94
C LEU A 461 26.57 66.20 -7.38
N GLN A 462 26.34 66.34 -6.07
CA GLN A 462 26.19 67.63 -5.38
C GLN A 462 27.46 68.47 -5.46
N GLU A 463 28.65 67.87 -5.25
CA GLU A 463 29.94 68.57 -5.40
C GLU A 463 30.15 69.10 -6.83
N VAL A 464 29.82 68.30 -7.86
CA VAL A 464 29.91 68.72 -9.26
C VAL A 464 28.96 69.89 -9.55
N LEU A 465 27.78 69.90 -8.95
CA LEU A 465 26.82 71.02 -9.09
C LEU A 465 27.31 72.30 -8.41
N THR A 466 28.00 72.16 -7.26
CA THR A 466 28.60 73.33 -6.55
C THR A 466 29.82 73.88 -7.31
N LEU A 467 30.59 73.02 -8.00
CA LEU A 467 31.76 73.47 -8.83
C LEU A 467 31.30 74.24 -10.12
N LYS A 468 30.04 74.10 -10.53
CA LYS A 468 29.47 74.79 -11.71
C LYS A 468 28.95 76.18 -11.38
N ARG A 469 28.94 76.60 -10.13
CA ARG A 469 28.66 77.96 -9.67
C ARG A 469 29.99 78.68 -9.51
#